data_fd5e0549284ead6289712babf3b9422c
#
_entry.id   fd5e0549284ead6289712babf3b9422c
#
_cell.length_a   1.000
_cell.length_b   1.000
_cell.length_c   1.000
_cell.angle_alpha   90.00
_cell.angle_beta   90.00
_cell.angle_gamma   90.00
#
_symmetry.space_group_name_H-M   'P 1'
#
loop_
_entity.id
_entity.type
_entity.pdbx_description
1 polymer ?
#
loop_
_entity_poly.entity_id
_entity_poly.type
_entity_poly.pdbx_seq_one_letter_code
_entity_poly.pdbx_strand_id
1 'polypeptide(L)'
;MPPKLPPHTADALFFCPSCSTWRRSFTNTNTTNLLRRAHQRRRPASTLAASSHPSPASPTVNGARNVPERFRELYAALQGVRDVAANHVNMSRLQLALRGLEGEKGIVRVAVLGLDNTATTARLVRLLLADPLSEKAEWEDYLQTYRMESSRGLLIRYGEQTNLAVGNSLVPTISIPSRALKTGNLEILVSSLGARSISADQTIASDALLVPTIAIQSTSTGAHSFVRYPVHKSMVCGKGVNGLLAYTGLVGRVNPNTADSIRAAFELNVGEGATPEGNDGISFVDIERAETALDMFRESVQNATEYEKGWTGSGVQPLVDWISSPAKDVAIDPAIKRLVDSTLDGAEKSIVSEEKRKVLALEANTVPEEVRMALHETVSAWAERAHTELRDSLDQGFASKPWRTLAWWKLFWHVDDVGMITSRILRRKWLPEAEKEVVWMGGKIHQAGLLNQETNSTNPIQNSTEFEISEEKSSTFSRNLWPTQIPDTRKQLTTSSVPSLHRFAQNLVMFSLSTTSLSSALSALVYVSTSTTSVYEAGTIATIGLFYSLRRQQKQWDAARGFWEREVREEGRQALKETENVLRSVIHEGGRGIETAPETEARQQIDRARQALSNVK
;
A
#
# COMPACT_ATOMS: atom_id res chain seq x y z
N MET A 1 -36.77 27.25 -39.75
CA MET A 1 -37.56 26.57 -38.71
C MET A 1 -37.02 25.16 -38.58
N PRO A 2 -36.35 24.79 -37.48
CA PRO A 2 -35.97 23.39 -37.22
C PRO A 2 -37.17 22.64 -36.58
N PRO A 3 -37.32 21.33 -36.85
CA PRO A 3 -38.45 20.55 -36.32
C PRO A 3 -38.34 20.32 -34.82
N LYS A 4 -39.44 20.46 -34.13
CA LYS A 4 -39.60 20.17 -32.68
C LYS A 4 -39.52 18.66 -32.46
N LEU A 5 -38.55 18.20 -31.66
CA LEU A 5 -38.48 16.83 -31.13
C LEU A 5 -39.50 16.62 -30.01
N PRO A 6 -40.10 15.42 -29.89
CA PRO A 6 -41.11 15.12 -28.88
C PRO A 6 -40.50 14.99 -27.48
N PRO A 7 -41.28 15.29 -26.40
CA PRO A 7 -40.76 15.48 -25.03
C PRO A 7 -40.38 14.21 -24.25
N HIS A 8 -40.31 13.03 -24.87
CA HIS A 8 -40.07 11.76 -24.19
C HIS A 8 -38.69 11.14 -24.37
N THR A 9 -37.75 11.80 -25.04
CA THR A 9 -36.41 11.26 -25.28
C THR A 9 -35.32 11.84 -24.35
N ALA A 10 -35.64 12.80 -23.48
CA ALA A 10 -34.70 13.42 -22.57
C ALA A 10 -34.46 12.63 -21.26
N ASP A 11 -35.40 11.75 -20.88
CA ASP A 11 -35.30 11.00 -19.61
C ASP A 11 -34.56 9.66 -19.72
N ALA A 12 -34.21 9.22 -20.93
CA ALA A 12 -33.55 7.91 -21.13
C ALA A 12 -32.03 7.95 -21.03
N LEU A 13 -31.41 9.12 -20.95
CA LEU A 13 -29.94 9.28 -20.98
C LEU A 13 -29.26 9.39 -19.60
N PHE A 14 -30.04 9.35 -18.52
CA PHE A 14 -29.50 9.48 -17.15
C PHE A 14 -29.89 8.34 -16.19
N PHE A 15 -30.23 7.16 -16.70
CA PHE A 15 -30.47 6.01 -15.84
C PHE A 15 -29.21 5.19 -15.62
N CYS A 16 -28.57 5.34 -14.46
CA CYS A 16 -27.54 4.45 -13.96
C CYS A 16 -28.22 3.27 -13.22
N PRO A 17 -28.07 2.01 -13.68
CA PRO A 17 -28.72 0.85 -13.04
C PRO A 17 -28.29 0.62 -11.58
N SER A 18 -27.17 1.19 -11.16
CA SER A 18 -26.65 1.04 -9.80
C SER A 18 -27.26 1.99 -8.77
N CYS A 19 -28.00 3.03 -9.18
CA CYS A 19 -28.58 4.02 -8.27
C CYS A 19 -30.07 3.80 -7.95
N SER A 20 -30.72 2.77 -8.52
CA SER A 20 -32.14 2.51 -8.32
C SER A 20 -32.51 1.80 -7.01
N THR A 21 -31.54 1.40 -6.21
CA THR A 21 -31.77 0.68 -4.94
C THR A 21 -31.89 1.59 -3.70
N TRP A 22 -31.78 2.92 -3.86
CA TRP A 22 -31.77 3.86 -2.72
C TRP A 22 -33.02 4.72 -2.57
N ARG A 23 -34.15 4.36 -3.20
CA ARG A 23 -35.40 5.12 -3.05
C ARG A 23 -36.58 4.24 -2.63
N ARG A 24 -36.43 3.56 -1.48
CA ARG A 24 -37.58 3.01 -0.73
C ARG A 24 -37.27 2.99 0.74
N SER A 25 -37.55 4.07 1.43
CA SER A 25 -38.08 4.10 2.79
C SER A 25 -38.10 5.52 3.35
N PHE A 26 -39.13 6.26 3.00
CA PHE A 26 -39.71 7.29 3.86
C PHE A 26 -41.21 7.33 3.59
N THR A 27 -41.94 6.48 4.27
CA THR A 27 -43.34 6.73 4.59
C THR A 27 -43.52 6.50 6.07
N ASN A 28 -43.76 7.60 6.76
CA ASN A 28 -44.25 7.72 8.11
C ASN A 28 -45.56 6.94 8.26
N THR A 29 -45.64 6.01 9.22
CA THR A 29 -46.89 5.71 9.91
C THR A 29 -46.60 5.32 11.36
N ASN A 30 -47.01 6.21 12.27
CA ASN A 30 -47.25 5.92 13.67
C ASN A 30 -48.24 4.77 13.83
N THR A 31 -47.92 3.75 14.61
CA THR A 31 -48.89 3.05 15.47
C THR A 31 -48.18 2.19 16.52
N THR A 32 -48.33 2.61 17.76
CA THR A 32 -48.63 1.87 19.01
C THR A 32 -47.95 0.53 19.33
N ASN A 33 -47.20 0.55 20.42
CA ASN A 33 -46.98 -0.46 21.47
C ASN A 33 -47.68 -1.81 21.34
N LEU A 34 -46.90 -2.89 21.36
CA LEU A 34 -47.26 -4.10 22.11
C LEU A 34 -45.96 -4.84 22.50
N LEU A 35 -45.79 -4.95 23.79
CA LEU A 35 -44.82 -5.75 24.54
C LEU A 35 -44.85 -7.21 24.08
N ARG A 36 -43.74 -7.78 23.62
CA ARG A 36 -43.52 -9.22 23.61
C ARG A 36 -42.17 -9.54 24.22
N ARG A 37 -42.23 -9.92 25.50
CA ARG A 37 -41.19 -10.61 26.26
C ARG A 37 -40.74 -11.86 25.48
N ALA A 38 -39.54 -11.89 24.95
CA ALA A 38 -38.87 -13.11 24.53
C ALA A 38 -38.08 -13.67 25.73
N HIS A 39 -38.53 -14.81 26.25
CA HIS A 39 -37.82 -15.61 27.25
C HIS A 39 -36.45 -16.05 26.70
N GLN A 40 -35.37 -15.49 27.21
CA GLN A 40 -34.05 -16.10 27.14
C GLN A 40 -34.03 -17.34 28.02
N ARG A 41 -34.09 -18.53 27.41
CA ARG A 41 -33.73 -19.77 28.08
C ARG A 41 -32.22 -19.76 28.39
N ARG A 42 -31.89 -19.46 29.63
CA ARG A 42 -30.58 -19.76 30.21
C ARG A 42 -30.43 -21.28 30.28
N ARG A 43 -29.47 -21.84 29.56
CA ARG A 43 -28.99 -23.21 29.77
C ARG A 43 -28.20 -23.23 31.08
N PRO A 44 -28.44 -24.19 31.95
CA PRO A 44 -27.65 -24.33 33.17
C PRO A 44 -26.23 -24.76 32.81
N ALA A 45 -25.23 -24.06 33.35
CA ALA A 45 -23.84 -24.48 33.33
C ALA A 45 -23.73 -25.71 34.24
N SER A 46 -23.42 -26.86 33.65
CA SER A 46 -23.02 -28.05 34.40
C SER A 46 -21.61 -27.80 34.95
N THR A 47 -21.53 -27.65 36.25
CA THR A 47 -20.29 -27.73 37.00
C THR A 47 -19.76 -29.15 36.92
N LEU A 48 -18.84 -29.43 36.01
CA LEU A 48 -18.01 -30.62 36.05
C LEU A 48 -16.77 -30.30 36.89
N ALA A 49 -16.61 -31.12 37.95
CA ALA A 49 -15.50 -31.09 38.87
C ALA A 49 -14.16 -31.08 38.12
N ALA A 50 -13.29 -30.17 38.53
CA ALA A 50 -11.91 -30.09 38.08
C ALA A 50 -11.15 -31.33 38.50
N SER A 51 -10.93 -32.28 37.60
CA SER A 51 -9.85 -33.23 37.70
C SER A 51 -8.59 -32.53 37.19
N SER A 52 -7.65 -32.31 38.09
CA SER A 52 -6.34 -31.75 37.83
C SER A 52 -5.46 -32.76 37.05
N HIS A 53 -5.72 -32.91 35.76
CA HIS A 53 -4.71 -33.39 34.83
C HIS A 53 -4.04 -32.18 34.20
N PRO A 54 -2.68 -32.10 34.21
CA PRO A 54 -2.00 -31.07 33.48
C PRO A 54 -2.37 -31.22 31.99
N SER A 55 -3.15 -30.30 31.46
CA SER A 55 -3.34 -30.18 30.02
C SER A 55 -1.97 -30.11 29.36
N PRO A 56 -1.67 -31.00 28.39
CA PRO A 56 -0.46 -30.81 27.59
C PRO A 56 -0.55 -29.42 26.96
N ALA A 57 0.37 -28.55 27.32
CA ALA A 57 0.50 -27.23 26.75
C ALA A 57 0.45 -27.40 25.22
N SER A 58 -0.49 -26.76 24.58
CA SER A 58 -0.57 -26.71 23.12
C SER A 58 0.83 -26.41 22.60
N PRO A 59 1.43 -27.27 21.78
CA PRO A 59 2.78 -27.03 21.29
C PRO A 59 2.73 -25.73 20.51
N THR A 60 3.38 -24.69 21.03
CA THR A 60 3.63 -23.48 20.28
C THR A 60 4.28 -23.89 18.96
N VAL A 61 3.57 -23.67 17.86
CA VAL A 61 3.95 -24.12 16.50
C VAL A 61 5.34 -23.62 16.09
N ASN A 62 5.92 -22.69 16.84
CA ASN A 62 7.20 -22.01 16.60
C ASN A 62 8.29 -22.28 17.66
N GLY A 63 8.11 -23.22 18.58
CA GLY A 63 9.17 -23.58 19.53
C GLY A 63 10.26 -24.39 18.84
N ALA A 64 11.54 -24.03 19.03
CA ALA A 64 12.68 -24.78 18.55
C ALA A 64 12.64 -26.21 19.14
N ARG A 65 12.26 -27.18 18.32
CA ARG A 65 12.23 -28.60 18.71
C ARG A 65 13.59 -29.23 18.38
N ASN A 66 14.38 -29.53 19.40
CA ASN A 66 15.63 -30.31 19.29
C ASN A 66 16.67 -29.77 18.30
N VAL A 67 17.05 -28.50 18.40
CA VAL A 67 18.18 -27.98 17.63
C VAL A 67 19.49 -28.42 18.31
N PRO A 68 20.38 -29.13 17.60
CA PRO A 68 21.70 -29.50 18.11
C PRO A 68 22.47 -28.25 18.57
N GLU A 69 23.29 -28.36 19.62
CA GLU A 69 24.02 -27.22 20.17
C GLU A 69 24.88 -26.47 19.14
N ARG A 70 25.49 -27.23 18.22
CA ARG A 70 26.30 -26.70 17.10
C ARG A 70 25.54 -25.76 16.15
N PHE A 71 24.20 -25.89 16.05
CA PHE A 71 23.37 -25.08 15.16
C PHE A 71 22.55 -24.02 15.89
N ARG A 72 22.61 -23.96 17.21
CA ARG A 72 21.74 -23.07 18.03
C ARG A 72 21.96 -21.58 17.69
N GLU A 73 23.23 -21.18 17.52
CA GLU A 73 23.56 -19.80 17.16
C GLU A 73 23.04 -19.42 15.79
N LEU A 74 23.27 -20.28 14.78
CA LEU A 74 22.75 -20.04 13.42
C LEU A 74 21.21 -20.05 13.39
N TYR A 75 20.57 -20.95 14.14
CA TYR A 75 19.12 -21.04 14.23
C TYR A 75 18.54 -19.75 14.84
N ALA A 76 19.12 -19.26 15.93
CA ALA A 76 18.69 -18.00 16.56
C ALA A 76 18.89 -16.78 15.65
N ALA A 77 20.02 -16.71 14.92
CA ALA A 77 20.28 -15.66 13.96
C ALA A 77 19.27 -15.67 12.79
N LEU A 78 18.93 -16.84 12.25
CA LEU A 78 17.92 -16.98 11.21
C LEU A 78 16.50 -16.65 11.70
N GLN A 79 16.19 -16.92 12.97
CA GLN A 79 14.95 -16.41 13.59
C GLN A 79 14.93 -14.88 13.67
N GLY A 80 16.04 -14.25 14.04
CA GLY A 80 16.19 -12.79 14.01
C GLY A 80 15.94 -12.20 12.62
N VAL A 81 16.49 -12.84 11.58
CA VAL A 81 16.22 -12.47 10.17
C VAL A 81 14.74 -12.63 9.82
N ARG A 82 14.08 -13.71 10.28
CA ARG A 82 12.64 -13.89 10.08
C ARG A 82 11.81 -12.76 10.68
N ASP A 83 12.16 -12.31 11.89
CA ASP A 83 11.36 -11.36 12.65
C ASP A 83 11.58 -9.91 12.18
N VAL A 84 12.81 -9.56 11.78
CA VAL A 84 13.16 -8.20 11.36
C VAL A 84 13.08 -8.00 9.84
N ALA A 85 13.51 -8.99 9.05
CA ALA A 85 13.61 -8.88 7.60
C ALA A 85 12.56 -9.70 6.83
N ALA A 86 11.38 -9.95 7.42
CA ALA A 86 10.32 -10.79 6.84
C ALA A 86 9.90 -10.36 5.42
N ASN A 87 9.91 -9.06 5.14
CA ASN A 87 9.50 -8.50 3.83
C ASN A 87 10.55 -8.69 2.73
N HIS A 88 11.80 -8.95 3.10
CA HIS A 88 12.93 -9.05 2.18
C HIS A 88 13.37 -10.49 1.92
N VAL A 89 12.87 -11.45 2.71
CA VAL A 89 13.26 -12.86 2.66
C VAL A 89 12.12 -13.73 2.14
N ASN A 90 12.46 -14.73 1.31
CA ASN A 90 11.49 -15.76 0.97
C ASN A 90 11.23 -16.67 2.17
N MET A 91 10.09 -16.42 2.85
CA MET A 91 9.71 -17.12 4.08
C MET A 91 9.63 -18.64 3.94
N SER A 92 9.25 -19.14 2.75
CA SER A 92 9.16 -20.58 2.50
C SER A 92 10.55 -21.25 2.52
N ARG A 93 11.55 -20.58 1.92
CA ARG A 93 12.94 -21.06 1.91
C ARG A 93 13.58 -20.93 3.28
N LEU A 94 13.33 -19.83 3.98
CA LEU A 94 13.82 -19.62 5.35
C LEU A 94 13.25 -20.68 6.32
N GLN A 95 11.96 -21.01 6.21
CA GLN A 95 11.36 -22.08 7.00
C GLN A 95 11.95 -23.45 6.68
N LEU A 96 12.28 -23.73 5.41
CA LEU A 96 12.98 -24.96 5.04
C LEU A 96 14.38 -25.01 5.64
N ALA A 97 15.12 -23.89 5.63
CA ALA A 97 16.44 -23.79 6.25
C ALA A 97 16.38 -24.05 7.76
N LEU A 98 15.43 -23.41 8.46
CA LEU A 98 15.22 -23.65 9.91
C LEU A 98 14.89 -25.11 10.21
N ARG A 99 14.01 -25.74 9.42
CA ARG A 99 13.68 -27.17 9.59
C ARG A 99 14.87 -28.09 9.30
N GLY A 100 15.74 -27.73 8.35
CA GLY A 100 16.96 -28.45 8.06
C GLY A 100 17.96 -28.46 9.21
N LEU A 101 17.89 -27.47 10.12
CA LEU A 101 18.71 -27.37 11.31
C LEU A 101 18.09 -28.05 12.57
N GLU A 102 16.82 -28.47 12.51
CA GLU A 102 16.08 -29.10 13.61
C GLU A 102 16.35 -30.61 13.73
N GLY A 103 17.47 -31.11 13.42
CA GLY A 103 17.78 -32.54 13.53
C GLY A 103 19.22 -32.84 13.24
N GLU A 104 19.69 -34.03 13.65
CA GLU A 104 21.06 -34.47 13.36
C GLU A 104 21.29 -34.75 11.89
N LYS A 105 20.27 -35.24 11.18
CA LYS A 105 20.27 -35.47 9.74
C LYS A 105 19.07 -34.77 9.11
N GLY A 106 19.32 -33.60 8.51
CA GLY A 106 18.30 -32.85 7.78
C GLY A 106 17.81 -33.64 6.56
N ILE A 107 16.50 -33.58 6.26
CA ILE A 107 15.93 -34.14 5.02
C ILE A 107 16.26 -33.20 3.86
N VAL A 108 16.95 -33.71 2.84
CA VAL A 108 17.23 -32.95 1.63
C VAL A 108 16.08 -33.13 0.64
N ARG A 109 15.42 -32.04 0.31
CA ARG A 109 14.33 -32.00 -0.67
C ARG A 109 14.85 -31.66 -2.04
N VAL A 110 14.50 -32.47 -3.02
CA VAL A 110 14.84 -32.28 -4.42
C VAL A 110 13.57 -32.20 -5.25
N ALA A 111 13.42 -31.14 -6.07
CA ALA A 111 12.33 -31.07 -7.04
C ALA A 111 12.83 -31.56 -8.41
N VAL A 112 12.05 -32.39 -9.09
CA VAL A 112 12.25 -32.76 -10.50
C VAL A 112 11.08 -32.19 -11.29
N LEU A 113 11.36 -31.14 -12.09
CA LEU A 113 10.37 -30.31 -12.75
C LEU A 113 10.36 -30.56 -14.25
N GLY A 114 9.26 -31.03 -14.79
CA GLY A 114 9.07 -31.19 -16.23
C GLY A 114 8.66 -29.86 -16.91
N LEU A 115 9.36 -29.48 -17.98
CA LEU A 115 9.01 -28.30 -18.78
C LEU A 115 7.79 -28.56 -19.67
N ASP A 116 7.84 -29.59 -20.48
CA ASP A 116 6.84 -29.85 -21.50
C ASP A 116 6.08 -31.17 -21.27
N ASN A 117 6.76 -32.19 -20.77
CA ASN A 117 6.20 -33.53 -20.61
C ASN A 117 6.60 -34.17 -19.28
N THR A 118 5.59 -34.47 -18.48
CA THR A 118 5.77 -35.11 -17.18
C THR A 118 6.11 -36.60 -17.26
N ALA A 119 5.78 -37.25 -18.36
CA ALA A 119 6.13 -38.68 -18.57
C ALA A 119 7.65 -38.89 -18.65
N THR A 120 8.38 -38.04 -19.37
CA THR A 120 9.85 -38.05 -19.42
C THR A 120 10.45 -37.86 -18.03
N THR A 121 9.88 -36.94 -17.24
CA THR A 121 10.32 -36.66 -15.88
C THR A 121 10.14 -37.86 -14.96
N ALA A 122 9.00 -38.55 -15.03
CA ALA A 122 8.72 -39.72 -14.20
C ALA A 122 9.63 -40.92 -14.58
N ARG A 123 9.90 -41.12 -15.88
CA ARG A 123 10.86 -42.15 -16.37
C ARG A 123 12.28 -41.86 -15.88
N LEU A 124 12.70 -40.58 -15.94
CA LEU A 124 14.02 -40.21 -15.42
C LEU A 124 14.12 -40.46 -13.91
N VAL A 125 13.09 -40.08 -13.13
CA VAL A 125 13.07 -40.32 -11.67
C VAL A 125 13.10 -41.83 -11.38
N ARG A 126 12.42 -42.67 -12.17
CA ARG A 126 12.53 -44.13 -12.07
C ARG A 126 13.99 -44.59 -12.21
N LEU A 127 14.71 -44.15 -13.25
CA LEU A 127 16.11 -44.48 -13.47
C LEU A 127 17.04 -44.00 -12.36
N LEU A 128 16.79 -42.80 -11.79
CA LEU A 128 17.58 -42.25 -10.68
C LEU A 128 17.42 -43.04 -9.38
N LEU A 129 16.29 -43.73 -9.20
CA LEU A 129 15.95 -44.48 -7.98
C LEU A 129 16.08 -45.98 -8.12
N ALA A 130 16.14 -46.50 -9.35
CA ALA A 130 16.23 -47.92 -9.63
C ALA A 130 17.58 -48.51 -9.16
N ASP A 131 17.51 -49.67 -8.51
CA ASP A 131 18.70 -50.46 -8.19
C ASP A 131 18.88 -51.54 -9.28
N PRO A 132 20.00 -51.51 -9.99
CA PRO A 132 20.26 -52.52 -11.04
C PRO A 132 20.39 -53.95 -10.49
N LEU A 133 20.72 -54.11 -9.20
CA LEU A 133 20.88 -55.40 -8.56
C LEU A 133 19.58 -55.99 -8.01
N SER A 134 18.50 -55.22 -8.00
CA SER A 134 17.18 -55.66 -7.54
C SER A 134 16.26 -56.02 -8.71
N GLU A 135 15.30 -56.91 -8.47
CA GLU A 135 14.23 -57.16 -9.43
C GLU A 135 13.35 -55.93 -9.61
N LYS A 136 12.67 -55.85 -10.76
CA LYS A 136 11.76 -54.75 -11.06
C LYS A 136 10.60 -54.72 -10.06
N ALA A 137 10.47 -53.62 -9.33
CA ALA A 137 9.47 -53.46 -8.29
C ALA A 137 8.19 -52.78 -8.84
N GLU A 138 7.04 -53.01 -8.20
CA GLU A 138 5.74 -52.44 -8.60
C GLU A 138 5.73 -50.91 -8.69
N TRP A 139 6.54 -50.21 -7.90
CA TRP A 139 6.65 -48.78 -7.94
C TRP A 139 7.30 -48.23 -9.23
N GLU A 140 8.15 -49.05 -9.88
CA GLU A 140 8.76 -48.69 -11.16
C GLU A 140 7.72 -48.68 -12.27
N ASP A 141 6.81 -49.66 -12.29
CA ASP A 141 5.71 -49.71 -13.25
C ASP A 141 4.71 -48.57 -12.97
N TYR A 142 4.46 -48.28 -11.70
CA TYR A 142 3.63 -47.15 -11.33
C TYR A 142 4.20 -45.83 -11.86
N LEU A 143 5.50 -45.52 -11.68
CA LEU A 143 6.15 -44.33 -12.20
C LEU A 143 6.19 -44.30 -13.74
N GLN A 144 6.35 -45.45 -14.40
CA GLN A 144 6.37 -45.54 -15.86
C GLN A 144 5.00 -45.22 -16.47
N THR A 145 3.92 -45.62 -15.81
CA THR A 145 2.54 -45.38 -16.25
C THR A 145 1.95 -44.11 -15.70
N TYR A 146 2.63 -43.47 -14.72
CA TYR A 146 2.11 -42.26 -14.05
C TYR A 146 2.05 -41.09 -15.02
N ARG A 147 0.83 -40.76 -15.43
CA ARG A 147 0.54 -39.54 -16.17
C ARG A 147 0.13 -38.48 -15.15
N MET A 148 1.03 -37.56 -14.92
CA MET A 148 0.68 -36.39 -14.09
C MET A 148 -0.42 -35.61 -14.79
N GLU A 149 -1.59 -35.57 -14.18
CA GLU A 149 -2.54 -34.49 -14.47
C GLU A 149 -1.82 -33.18 -14.20
N SER A 150 -1.82 -32.27 -15.14
CA SER A 150 -0.91 -31.12 -15.35
C SER A 150 -0.65 -30.17 -14.18
N SER A 151 -1.03 -30.51 -12.97
CA SER A 151 -0.85 -29.61 -11.81
C SER A 151 -0.63 -30.30 -10.46
N ARG A 152 -0.82 -31.62 -10.35
CA ARG A 152 -0.61 -32.37 -9.10
C ARG A 152 0.81 -32.87 -9.02
N GLY A 153 1.58 -32.43 -8.01
CA GLY A 153 2.90 -33.02 -7.75
C GLY A 153 2.80 -34.41 -7.15
N LEU A 154 3.83 -35.23 -7.34
CA LEU A 154 4.02 -36.55 -6.70
C LEU A 154 5.21 -36.46 -5.74
N LEU A 155 5.01 -36.82 -4.49
CA LEU A 155 6.06 -36.82 -3.47
C LEU A 155 6.56 -38.24 -3.26
N ILE A 156 7.88 -38.45 -3.36
CA ILE A 156 8.53 -39.72 -3.20
C ILE A 156 9.43 -39.69 -1.97
N ARG A 157 9.21 -40.63 -1.04
CA ARG A 157 9.95 -40.74 0.23
C ARG A 157 10.53 -42.13 0.40
N TYR A 158 11.53 -42.26 1.25
CA TYR A 158 12.02 -43.56 1.68
C TYR A 158 11.00 -44.27 2.58
N GLY A 159 10.77 -45.54 2.34
CA GLY A 159 10.00 -46.43 3.21
C GLY A 159 10.49 -47.86 3.05
N GLU A 160 10.47 -48.66 4.13
CA GLU A 160 10.93 -50.05 4.10
C GLU A 160 10.02 -50.97 3.25
N GLN A 161 8.74 -50.58 3.14
CA GLN A 161 7.77 -51.27 2.30
C GLN A 161 7.24 -50.32 1.23
N THR A 162 7.03 -50.80 0.03
CA THR A 162 6.39 -50.06 -1.04
C THR A 162 4.94 -49.78 -0.64
N ASN A 163 4.61 -48.51 -0.47
CA ASN A 163 3.25 -48.08 -0.24
C ASN A 163 2.82 -47.11 -1.35
N LEU A 164 2.01 -47.64 -2.25
CA LEU A 164 1.42 -46.91 -3.37
C LEU A 164 0.07 -46.31 -3.05
N ALA A 165 -0.41 -46.48 -1.80
CA ALA A 165 -1.66 -45.87 -1.36
C ALA A 165 -1.52 -44.37 -1.35
N VAL A 166 -2.17 -43.73 -2.31
CA VAL A 166 -2.39 -42.29 -2.33
C VAL A 166 -3.33 -41.96 -1.19
N GLY A 167 -2.76 -41.79 0.02
CA GLY A 167 -3.53 -41.42 1.21
C GLY A 167 -4.19 -40.04 1.04
N ASN A 168 -5.07 -39.68 1.99
CA ASN A 168 -5.74 -38.38 2.06
C ASN A 168 -4.78 -37.20 2.33
N SER A 169 -3.51 -37.32 1.90
CA SER A 169 -2.53 -36.24 1.99
C SER A 169 -2.77 -35.20 0.90
N LEU A 170 -2.49 -33.96 1.21
CA LEU A 170 -2.65 -32.82 0.27
C LEU A 170 -1.88 -33.03 -1.04
N VAL A 171 -0.74 -33.73 -0.97
CA VAL A 171 0.08 -34.13 -2.13
C VAL A 171 0.16 -35.66 -2.16
N PRO A 172 -0.10 -36.33 -3.30
CA PRO A 172 0.09 -37.77 -3.44
C PRO A 172 1.50 -38.15 -3.01
N THR A 173 1.63 -39.04 -2.05
CA THR A 173 2.92 -39.45 -1.49
C THR A 173 3.08 -40.97 -1.63
N ILE A 174 4.19 -41.41 -2.21
CA ILE A 174 4.56 -42.80 -2.33
C ILE A 174 5.84 -43.09 -1.52
N SER A 175 5.90 -44.26 -0.91
CA SER A 175 7.07 -44.71 -0.17
C SER A 175 7.77 -45.80 -0.96
N ILE A 176 9.09 -45.65 -1.15
CA ILE A 176 9.90 -46.55 -1.98
C ILE A 176 11.14 -47.03 -1.20
N PRO A 177 11.46 -48.32 -1.18
CA PRO A 177 12.65 -48.86 -0.53
C PRO A 177 13.92 -48.69 -1.39
N SER A 178 14.19 -47.44 -1.85
CA SER A 178 15.38 -47.18 -2.66
C SER A 178 16.58 -46.84 -1.80
N ARG A 179 17.74 -47.43 -2.14
CA ARG A 179 19.03 -47.19 -1.48
C ARG A 179 19.48 -45.73 -1.62
N ALA A 180 19.22 -45.11 -2.77
CA ALA A 180 19.56 -43.71 -3.02
C ALA A 180 18.81 -42.76 -2.07
N LEU A 181 17.51 -43.00 -1.83
CA LEU A 181 16.72 -42.22 -0.88
C LEU A 181 17.18 -42.40 0.57
N LYS A 182 17.56 -43.64 0.94
CA LYS A 182 18.02 -43.93 2.32
C LYS A 182 19.36 -43.27 2.62
N THR A 183 20.34 -43.42 1.70
CA THR A 183 21.71 -42.93 1.91
C THR A 183 21.76 -41.40 1.97
N GLY A 184 21.03 -40.72 1.11
CA GLY A 184 20.99 -39.26 1.02
C GLY A 184 19.93 -38.61 1.90
N ASN A 185 19.12 -39.37 2.65
CA ASN A 185 17.93 -38.84 3.36
C ASN A 185 17.09 -37.92 2.45
N LEU A 186 16.79 -38.40 1.26
CA LEU A 186 16.20 -37.61 0.18
C LEU A 186 14.68 -37.73 0.15
N GLU A 187 14.05 -36.61 -0.14
CA GLU A 187 12.64 -36.50 -0.48
C GLU A 187 12.52 -35.86 -1.87
N ILE A 188 11.91 -36.57 -2.83
CA ILE A 188 11.84 -36.13 -4.22
C ILE A 188 10.42 -35.70 -4.55
N LEU A 189 10.26 -34.45 -5.01
CA LEU A 189 9.03 -33.93 -5.56
C LEU A 189 9.08 -33.97 -7.08
N VAL A 190 8.19 -34.69 -7.71
CA VAL A 190 8.01 -34.70 -9.18
C VAL A 190 6.84 -33.78 -9.51
N SER A 191 7.08 -32.75 -10.32
CA SER A 191 6.03 -31.76 -10.70
C SER A 191 6.27 -31.22 -12.11
N SER A 192 5.27 -30.57 -12.69
CA SER A 192 5.42 -29.84 -13.95
C SER A 192 5.65 -28.34 -13.65
N LEU A 193 6.49 -27.71 -14.45
CA LEU A 193 6.67 -26.26 -14.42
C LEU A 193 5.52 -25.65 -15.22
N GLY A 194 4.55 -25.04 -14.52
CA GLY A 194 3.40 -24.44 -15.17
C GLY A 194 3.77 -23.26 -16.08
N ALA A 195 3.06 -23.08 -17.18
CA ALA A 195 3.29 -22.01 -18.16
C ALA A 195 3.29 -20.59 -17.55
N ARG A 196 2.63 -20.37 -16.41
CA ARG A 196 2.64 -19.10 -15.67
C ARG A 196 3.99 -18.77 -15.03
N SER A 197 4.80 -19.77 -14.72
CA SER A 197 6.14 -19.59 -14.15
C SER A 197 7.15 -19.10 -15.19
N ILE A 198 6.85 -19.27 -16.48
CA ILE A 198 7.74 -18.94 -17.59
C ILE A 198 7.65 -17.46 -17.99
N SER A 199 6.51 -16.79 -17.75
CA SER A 199 6.23 -15.41 -18.16
C SER A 199 6.52 -14.36 -17.10
N ALA A 200 7.05 -14.72 -15.94
CA ALA A 200 7.20 -13.84 -14.79
C ALA A 200 8.53 -13.07 -14.78
N ASP A 201 8.54 -11.98 -14.05
CA ASP A 201 9.63 -11.01 -13.88
C ASP A 201 10.95 -11.63 -13.36
N GLN A 202 12.09 -10.98 -13.58
CA GLN A 202 13.44 -11.53 -13.33
C GLN A 202 13.69 -12.11 -11.94
N THR A 203 13.04 -11.59 -10.89
CA THR A 203 13.19 -12.07 -9.51
C THR A 203 12.39 -13.33 -9.21
N ILE A 204 11.40 -13.66 -10.03
CA ILE A 204 10.44 -14.74 -9.81
C ILE A 204 10.96 -16.06 -10.39
N ALA A 205 11.87 -16.02 -11.35
CA ALA A 205 12.34 -17.25 -12.02
C ALA A 205 13.11 -18.20 -11.08
N SER A 206 13.99 -17.69 -10.21
CA SER A 206 14.71 -18.52 -9.23
C SER A 206 13.78 -19.10 -8.17
N ASP A 207 12.80 -18.34 -7.71
CA ASP A 207 11.81 -18.80 -6.75
C ASP A 207 10.84 -19.81 -7.35
N ALA A 208 10.49 -19.70 -8.62
CA ALA A 208 9.66 -20.68 -9.31
C ALA A 208 10.32 -22.05 -9.40
N LEU A 209 11.65 -22.11 -9.52
CA LEU A 209 12.41 -23.34 -9.60
C LEU A 209 12.71 -23.95 -8.22
N LEU A 210 12.98 -23.12 -7.21
CA LEU A 210 13.34 -23.57 -5.86
C LEU A 210 12.15 -23.60 -4.88
N VAL A 211 11.02 -23.00 -5.25
CA VAL A 211 9.76 -23.06 -4.51
C VAL A 211 8.62 -23.39 -5.49
N PRO A 212 8.61 -24.60 -6.07
CA PRO A 212 7.55 -25.00 -6.97
C PRO A 212 6.18 -24.90 -6.29
N THR A 213 5.18 -24.47 -7.05
CA THR A 213 3.79 -24.38 -6.61
C THR A 213 3.01 -25.59 -7.12
N ILE A 214 2.38 -26.29 -6.21
CA ILE A 214 1.55 -27.47 -6.51
C ILE A 214 0.09 -27.04 -6.40
N ALA A 215 -0.69 -27.29 -7.45
CA ALA A 215 -2.13 -27.08 -7.42
C ALA A 215 -2.84 -28.25 -6.75
N ILE A 216 -3.64 -27.96 -5.74
CA ILE A 216 -4.48 -28.94 -5.06
C ILE A 216 -5.92 -28.61 -5.40
N GLN A 217 -6.62 -29.58 -6.00
CA GLN A 217 -8.05 -29.47 -6.22
C GLN A 217 -8.80 -29.80 -4.93
N SER A 218 -9.57 -28.86 -4.44
CA SER A 218 -10.53 -29.13 -3.36
C SER A 218 -11.70 -29.91 -3.92
N THR A 219 -11.89 -31.13 -3.42
CA THR A 219 -12.97 -32.03 -3.88
C THR A 219 -14.37 -31.51 -3.60
N SER A 220 -14.51 -30.54 -2.69
CA SER A 220 -15.82 -30.03 -2.27
C SER A 220 -16.29 -28.79 -3.02
N THR A 221 -15.40 -27.97 -3.57
CA THR A 221 -15.76 -26.66 -4.16
C THR A 221 -15.25 -26.45 -5.58
N GLY A 222 -14.47 -27.38 -6.16
CA GLY A 222 -13.81 -27.18 -7.45
C GLY A 222 -12.75 -26.06 -7.47
N ALA A 223 -12.50 -25.44 -6.33
CA ALA A 223 -11.51 -24.37 -6.21
C ALA A 223 -10.10 -24.96 -6.20
N HIS A 224 -9.18 -24.34 -6.96
CA HIS A 224 -7.78 -24.69 -6.95
C HIS A 224 -7.07 -23.90 -5.84
N SER A 225 -6.49 -24.60 -4.86
CA SER A 225 -5.56 -24.01 -3.92
C SER A 225 -4.12 -24.33 -4.31
N PHE A 226 -3.22 -23.36 -4.13
CA PHE A 226 -1.81 -23.53 -4.47
C PHE A 226 -0.97 -23.67 -3.20
N VAL A 227 -0.20 -24.75 -3.11
CA VAL A 227 0.74 -24.97 -2.03
C VAL A 227 2.16 -24.77 -2.53
N ARG A 228 2.93 -23.95 -1.82
CA ARG A 228 4.35 -23.73 -2.08
C ARG A 228 5.17 -24.81 -1.39
N TYR A 229 6.00 -25.50 -2.17
CA TYR A 229 6.85 -26.58 -1.66
C TYR A 229 8.34 -26.20 -1.83
N PRO A 230 8.99 -25.60 -0.82
CA PRO A 230 10.38 -25.20 -0.94
C PRO A 230 11.32 -26.41 -0.96
N VAL A 231 12.34 -26.35 -1.82
CA VAL A 231 13.32 -27.41 -2.03
C VAL A 231 14.76 -26.91 -1.96
N HIS A 232 15.70 -27.82 -1.66
CA HIS A 232 17.13 -27.50 -1.57
C HIS A 232 17.79 -27.50 -2.95
N LYS A 233 17.40 -28.48 -3.79
CA LYS A 233 17.92 -28.69 -5.16
C LYS A 233 16.75 -28.82 -6.12
N SER A 234 16.91 -28.32 -7.33
CA SER A 234 15.90 -28.46 -8.39
C SER A 234 16.53 -28.98 -9.67
N MET A 235 15.92 -30.01 -10.28
CA MET A 235 16.29 -30.53 -11.57
C MET A 235 15.18 -30.21 -12.57
N VAL A 236 15.54 -29.52 -13.65
CA VAL A 236 14.59 -29.17 -14.71
C VAL A 236 14.74 -30.17 -15.85
N CYS A 237 13.67 -30.85 -16.20
CA CYS A 237 13.66 -31.87 -17.25
C CYS A 237 12.88 -31.40 -18.48
N GLY A 238 13.46 -31.61 -19.66
CA GLY A 238 12.81 -31.26 -20.92
C GLY A 238 13.15 -32.29 -22.01
N LYS A 239 12.36 -32.28 -23.09
CA LYS A 239 12.58 -33.13 -24.25
C LYS A 239 13.02 -32.31 -25.46
N GLY A 240 14.10 -32.77 -26.12
CA GLY A 240 14.57 -32.17 -27.36
C GLY A 240 15.11 -30.75 -27.25
N VAL A 241 15.36 -30.14 -28.40
CA VAL A 241 15.92 -28.78 -28.52
C VAL A 241 14.95 -27.69 -28.01
N ASN A 242 13.65 -27.90 -28.15
CA ASN A 242 12.65 -26.92 -27.69
C ASN A 242 12.67 -26.77 -26.17
N GLY A 243 12.80 -27.87 -25.42
CA GLY A 243 12.97 -27.86 -23.99
C GLY A 243 14.24 -27.10 -23.56
N LEU A 244 15.36 -27.34 -24.28
CA LEU A 244 16.62 -26.64 -24.03
C LEU A 244 16.49 -25.13 -24.25
N LEU A 245 15.84 -24.67 -25.32
CA LEU A 245 15.60 -23.26 -25.60
C LEU A 245 14.71 -22.60 -24.52
N ALA A 246 13.66 -23.29 -24.09
CA ALA A 246 12.80 -22.81 -23.00
C ALA A 246 13.59 -22.66 -21.71
N TYR A 247 14.46 -23.60 -21.37
CA TYR A 247 15.32 -23.56 -20.20
C TYR A 247 16.36 -22.43 -20.25
N THR A 248 17.05 -22.24 -21.38
CA THR A 248 18.03 -21.15 -21.53
C THR A 248 17.38 -19.78 -21.33
N GLY A 249 16.15 -19.62 -21.82
CA GLY A 249 15.35 -18.40 -21.53
C GLY A 249 15.00 -18.21 -20.05
N LEU A 250 14.87 -19.32 -19.30
CA LEU A 250 14.66 -19.27 -17.85
C LEU A 250 15.95 -18.98 -17.09
N VAL A 251 17.06 -19.68 -17.44
CA VAL A 251 18.34 -19.54 -16.72
C VAL A 251 18.94 -18.16 -16.87
N GLY A 252 18.79 -17.51 -18.01
CA GLY A 252 19.22 -16.12 -18.19
C GLY A 252 18.59 -15.13 -17.19
N ARG A 253 17.53 -15.55 -16.49
CA ARG A 253 16.81 -14.77 -15.47
C ARG A 253 17.10 -15.25 -14.04
N VAL A 254 17.85 -16.33 -13.87
CA VAL A 254 18.18 -16.90 -12.55
C VAL A 254 19.40 -16.23 -11.96
N ASN A 255 19.40 -15.99 -10.65
CA ASN A 255 20.57 -15.45 -9.96
C ASN A 255 21.75 -16.45 -10.03
N PRO A 256 22.97 -16.03 -10.37
CA PRO A 256 24.13 -16.90 -10.49
C PRO A 256 24.43 -17.68 -9.19
N ASN A 257 24.18 -17.10 -8.02
CA ASN A 257 24.41 -17.74 -6.71
C ASN A 257 23.47 -18.93 -6.45
N THR A 258 22.36 -19.07 -7.19
CA THR A 258 21.44 -20.20 -7.09
C THR A 258 21.64 -21.24 -8.18
N ALA A 259 22.49 -20.94 -9.16
CA ALA A 259 22.73 -21.83 -10.31
C ALA A 259 23.24 -23.23 -9.88
N ASP A 260 24.10 -23.30 -8.87
CA ASP A 260 24.64 -24.58 -8.34
C ASP A 260 23.56 -25.50 -7.73
N SER A 261 22.43 -24.91 -7.29
CA SER A 261 21.30 -25.66 -6.73
C SER A 261 20.31 -26.11 -7.81
N ILE A 262 20.51 -25.68 -9.06
CA ILE A 262 19.62 -25.97 -10.19
C ILE A 262 20.41 -26.70 -11.25
N ARG A 263 19.94 -27.86 -11.68
CA ARG A 263 20.47 -28.61 -12.83
C ARG A 263 19.39 -28.86 -13.87
N ALA A 264 19.81 -29.04 -15.11
CA ALA A 264 18.89 -29.36 -16.18
C ALA A 264 19.28 -30.71 -16.80
N ALA A 265 18.27 -31.49 -17.14
CA ALA A 265 18.41 -32.79 -17.84
C ALA A 265 17.53 -32.77 -19.09
N PHE A 266 18.14 -32.87 -20.26
CA PHE A 266 17.42 -32.90 -21.54
C PHE A 266 17.54 -34.24 -22.22
N GLU A 267 16.38 -34.82 -22.55
CA GLU A 267 16.32 -36.03 -23.37
C GLU A 267 16.71 -35.70 -24.81
N LEU A 268 17.96 -36.05 -25.16
CA LEU A 268 18.49 -35.95 -26.52
C LEU A 268 19.13 -37.28 -26.90
N ASN A 269 18.74 -37.82 -28.04
CA ASN A 269 19.34 -39.03 -28.58
C ASN A 269 20.72 -38.66 -29.14
N VAL A 270 21.75 -38.89 -28.34
CA VAL A 270 23.14 -38.61 -28.69
C VAL A 270 23.68 -39.89 -29.36
N GLY A 271 24.03 -39.83 -30.65
CA GLY A 271 24.52 -40.96 -31.42
C GLY A 271 25.72 -41.67 -30.78
N GLU A 272 25.95 -42.93 -31.18
CA GLU A 272 27.03 -43.74 -30.66
C GLU A 272 28.39 -43.05 -30.82
N GLY A 273 29.06 -42.76 -29.70
CA GLY A 273 30.42 -42.19 -29.68
C GLY A 273 30.55 -40.76 -29.15
N ALA A 274 29.48 -40.05 -28.94
CA ALA A 274 29.54 -38.74 -28.28
C ALA A 274 29.31 -38.90 -26.77
N THR A 275 30.28 -38.52 -25.97
CA THR A 275 30.07 -38.35 -24.51
C THR A 275 29.18 -37.12 -24.28
N PRO A 276 28.08 -37.24 -23.56
CA PRO A 276 27.23 -36.12 -23.28
C PRO A 276 27.88 -35.22 -22.18
N GLU A 277 28.97 -34.58 -22.55
CA GLU A 277 29.57 -33.57 -21.67
C GLU A 277 28.72 -32.30 -21.76
N GLY A 278 27.89 -32.11 -20.76
CA GLY A 278 27.17 -30.88 -20.57
C GLY A 278 28.04 -29.84 -19.88
N ASN A 279 28.11 -28.65 -20.44
CA ASN A 279 28.71 -27.49 -19.81
C ASN A 279 27.71 -26.83 -18.84
N ASP A 280 28.20 -26.32 -17.71
CA ASP A 280 27.48 -25.42 -16.80
C ASP A 280 26.08 -25.85 -16.29
N GLY A 281 26.01 -27.06 -15.70
CA GLY A 281 24.77 -27.49 -15.03
C GLY A 281 23.69 -28.07 -15.97
N ILE A 282 23.98 -28.24 -17.26
CA ILE A 282 23.13 -28.90 -18.25
C ILE A 282 23.68 -30.30 -18.53
N SER A 283 22.85 -31.32 -18.40
CA SER A 283 23.19 -32.70 -18.73
C SER A 283 22.26 -33.19 -19.85
N PHE A 284 22.84 -33.80 -20.85
CA PHE A 284 22.08 -34.48 -21.89
C PHE A 284 21.91 -35.95 -21.51
N VAL A 285 20.69 -36.47 -21.63
CA VAL A 285 20.35 -37.82 -21.16
C VAL A 285 19.60 -38.58 -22.25
N ASP A 286 20.02 -39.79 -22.50
CA ASP A 286 19.30 -40.76 -23.32
C ASP A 286 18.58 -41.76 -22.41
N ILE A 287 17.28 -41.50 -22.16
CA ILE A 287 16.45 -42.29 -21.25
C ILE A 287 16.21 -43.69 -21.82
N GLU A 288 15.98 -43.82 -23.12
CA GLU A 288 15.72 -45.14 -23.78
C GLU A 288 16.93 -46.04 -23.67
N ARG A 289 18.12 -45.50 -23.88
CA ARG A 289 19.38 -46.25 -23.76
C ARG A 289 19.64 -46.68 -22.31
N ALA A 290 19.33 -45.85 -21.34
CA ALA A 290 19.47 -46.19 -19.93
C ALA A 290 18.49 -47.29 -19.50
N GLU A 291 17.23 -47.21 -19.95
CA GLU A 291 16.21 -48.23 -19.66
C GLU A 291 16.58 -49.59 -20.27
N THR A 292 16.97 -49.63 -21.54
CA THR A 292 17.40 -50.86 -22.19
C THR A 292 18.63 -51.47 -21.53
N ALA A 293 19.60 -50.67 -21.12
CA ALA A 293 20.78 -51.15 -20.39
C ALA A 293 20.38 -51.75 -19.04
N LEU A 294 19.49 -51.10 -18.29
CA LEU A 294 19.01 -51.58 -16.99
C LEU A 294 18.25 -52.92 -17.14
N ASP A 295 17.37 -53.02 -18.12
CA ASP A 295 16.55 -54.20 -18.35
C ASP A 295 17.43 -55.41 -18.82
N MET A 296 18.42 -55.19 -19.71
CA MET A 296 19.39 -56.25 -20.12
C MET A 296 20.22 -56.74 -18.93
N PHE A 297 20.62 -55.85 -18.01
CA PHE A 297 21.39 -56.31 -16.84
C PHE A 297 20.57 -57.15 -15.88
N ARG A 298 19.28 -56.81 -15.73
CA ARG A 298 18.34 -57.56 -14.89
C ARG A 298 17.99 -58.94 -15.47
N GLU A 299 18.00 -59.07 -16.82
CA GLU A 299 17.80 -60.36 -17.47
C GLU A 299 18.98 -61.26 -17.23
N SER A 300 20.22 -60.78 -17.35
CA SER A 300 21.43 -61.59 -17.15
C SER A 300 22.60 -60.69 -16.66
N VAL A 301 23.21 -61.09 -15.53
CA VAL A 301 24.43 -60.47 -14.99
C VAL A 301 25.62 -60.56 -15.99
N GLN A 302 25.58 -61.50 -16.98
CA GLN A 302 26.59 -61.57 -18.00
C GLN A 302 26.66 -60.36 -18.93
N ASN A 303 25.57 -59.57 -18.99
CA ASN A 303 25.48 -58.34 -19.77
C ASN A 303 26.06 -57.10 -19.03
N ALA A 304 26.87 -57.34 -17.98
CA ALA A 304 27.41 -56.22 -17.16
C ALA A 304 28.24 -55.23 -17.97
N THR A 305 29.00 -55.68 -18.96
CA THR A 305 29.78 -54.81 -19.86
C THR A 305 28.92 -53.99 -20.80
N GLU A 306 27.81 -54.54 -21.26
CA GLU A 306 26.84 -53.81 -22.09
C GLU A 306 26.04 -52.79 -21.25
N TYR A 307 25.68 -53.16 -20.02
CA TYR A 307 25.10 -52.28 -19.05
C TYR A 307 25.99 -51.06 -18.76
N GLU A 308 27.28 -51.29 -18.44
CA GLU A 308 28.22 -50.23 -18.15
C GLU A 308 28.37 -49.25 -19.32
N LYS A 309 28.52 -49.78 -20.55
CA LYS A 309 28.58 -48.95 -21.75
C LYS A 309 27.28 -48.19 -22.01
N GLY A 310 26.12 -48.83 -21.84
CA GLY A 310 24.81 -48.25 -22.02
C GLY A 310 24.54 -47.18 -20.98
N TRP A 311 24.78 -47.50 -19.73
CA TRP A 311 24.54 -46.58 -18.59
C TRP A 311 25.44 -45.35 -18.61
N THR A 312 26.75 -45.54 -18.79
CA THR A 312 27.71 -44.41 -18.87
C THR A 312 27.42 -43.56 -20.10
N GLY A 313 27.12 -44.17 -21.24
CA GLY A 313 26.79 -43.45 -22.46
C GLY A 313 25.41 -42.76 -22.44
N SER A 314 24.55 -43.11 -21.50
CA SER A 314 23.22 -42.46 -21.34
C SER A 314 23.26 -41.10 -20.64
N GLY A 315 24.35 -40.73 -19.95
CA GLY A 315 24.47 -39.47 -19.22
C GLY A 315 23.65 -39.39 -17.90
N VAL A 316 23.09 -40.51 -17.43
CA VAL A 316 22.31 -40.56 -16.18
C VAL A 316 23.20 -40.50 -14.94
N GLN A 317 24.41 -41.13 -14.99
CA GLN A 317 25.32 -41.24 -13.83
C GLN A 317 25.66 -39.86 -13.17
N PRO A 318 26.03 -38.81 -13.91
CA PRO A 318 26.32 -37.51 -13.30
C PRO A 318 25.12 -36.90 -12.53
N LEU A 319 23.89 -37.24 -12.92
CA LEU A 319 22.68 -36.81 -12.23
C LEU A 319 22.46 -37.59 -10.93
N VAL A 320 22.71 -38.91 -10.96
CA VAL A 320 22.67 -39.76 -9.76
C VAL A 320 23.68 -39.25 -8.72
N ASP A 321 24.92 -38.98 -9.16
CA ASP A 321 25.98 -38.47 -8.28
C ASP A 321 25.63 -37.08 -7.70
N TRP A 322 25.02 -36.21 -8.49
CA TRP A 322 24.60 -34.88 -8.01
C TRP A 322 23.45 -34.94 -6.98
N ILE A 323 22.50 -35.86 -7.17
CA ILE A 323 21.40 -36.05 -6.20
C ILE A 323 21.93 -36.74 -4.95
N SER A 324 22.72 -37.78 -5.10
CA SER A 324 23.17 -38.66 -4.01
C SER A 324 24.41 -38.19 -3.29
N SER A 325 25.00 -37.00 -3.66
CA SER A 325 26.24 -36.48 -3.03
C SER A 325 26.15 -36.60 -1.51
N PRO A 326 26.73 -37.63 -0.86
CA PRO A 326 26.70 -37.77 0.58
C PRO A 326 27.59 -36.68 1.18
N ALA A 327 27.09 -35.99 2.18
CA ALA A 327 27.93 -35.13 3.02
C ALA A 327 28.89 -36.03 3.81
N LYS A 328 30.08 -36.35 3.26
CA LYS A 328 31.12 -37.05 4.00
C LYS A 328 31.72 -36.06 5.01
N ASP A 329 31.53 -36.32 6.29
CA ASP A 329 32.19 -35.67 7.45
C ASP A 329 32.07 -34.13 7.53
N VAL A 330 31.05 -33.54 6.98
CA VAL A 330 30.80 -32.10 7.09
C VAL A 330 29.74 -31.85 8.15
N ALA A 331 29.97 -30.87 9.04
CA ALA A 331 29.09 -30.55 10.16
C ALA A 331 27.69 -30.17 9.72
N ILE A 332 27.54 -29.54 8.55
CA ILE A 332 26.26 -29.15 7.94
C ILE A 332 26.17 -29.71 6.50
N ASP A 333 25.02 -30.19 6.11
CA ASP A 333 24.81 -30.64 4.73
C ASP A 333 25.05 -29.46 3.75
N PRO A 334 25.89 -29.67 2.69
CA PRO A 334 26.19 -28.61 1.73
C PRO A 334 24.93 -28.05 1.04
N ALA A 335 23.88 -28.86 0.91
CA ALA A 335 22.61 -28.38 0.36
C ALA A 335 21.89 -27.38 1.28
N ILE A 336 21.93 -27.62 2.61
CA ILE A 336 21.36 -26.71 3.61
C ILE A 336 22.20 -25.44 3.69
N LYS A 337 23.54 -25.56 3.69
CA LYS A 337 24.44 -24.40 3.68
C LYS A 337 24.16 -23.49 2.48
N ARG A 338 24.09 -24.04 1.27
CA ARG A 338 23.76 -23.30 0.04
C ARG A 338 22.38 -22.66 0.09
N LEU A 339 21.39 -23.35 0.69
CA LEU A 339 20.06 -22.80 0.88
C LEU A 339 20.10 -21.56 1.76
N VAL A 340 20.81 -21.60 2.90
CA VAL A 340 20.97 -20.46 3.82
C VAL A 340 21.70 -19.31 3.11
N ASP A 341 22.87 -19.57 2.51
CA ASP A 341 23.65 -18.56 1.78
C ASP A 341 22.79 -17.87 0.71
N SER A 342 22.15 -18.64 -0.15
CA SER A 342 21.31 -18.07 -1.22
C SER A 342 20.08 -17.31 -0.73
N THR A 343 19.55 -17.67 0.45
CA THR A 343 18.42 -16.97 1.06
C THR A 343 18.85 -15.62 1.64
N LEU A 344 20.02 -15.58 2.30
CA LEU A 344 20.62 -14.36 2.83
C LEU A 344 21.04 -13.39 1.72
N ASP A 345 21.66 -13.92 0.65
CA ASP A 345 22.02 -13.12 -0.53
C ASP A 345 20.77 -12.53 -1.24
N GLY A 346 19.71 -13.32 -1.31
CA GLY A 346 18.43 -12.86 -1.85
C GLY A 346 17.84 -11.73 -1.02
N ALA A 347 17.92 -11.84 0.30
CA ALA A 347 17.47 -10.83 1.24
C ALA A 347 18.25 -9.51 1.09
N GLU A 348 19.58 -9.60 1.01
CA GLU A 348 20.43 -8.42 0.83
C GLU A 348 20.16 -7.72 -0.50
N LYS A 349 20.03 -8.47 -1.60
CA LYS A 349 19.66 -7.92 -2.92
C LYS A 349 18.30 -7.25 -2.88
N SER A 350 17.32 -7.83 -2.15
CA SER A 350 16.00 -7.24 -1.97
C SER A 350 16.07 -5.91 -1.22
N ILE A 351 16.85 -5.82 -0.13
CA ILE A 351 17.06 -4.58 0.62
C ILE A 351 17.70 -3.51 -0.27
N VAL A 352 18.78 -3.84 -0.98
CA VAL A 352 19.46 -2.90 -1.88
C VAL A 352 18.54 -2.41 -3.00
N SER A 353 17.72 -3.30 -3.58
CA SER A 353 16.77 -2.92 -4.62
C SER A 353 15.66 -2.02 -4.09
N GLU A 354 15.19 -2.27 -2.87
CA GLU A 354 14.18 -1.44 -2.21
C GLU A 354 14.73 -0.05 -1.83
N GLU A 355 15.96 0.01 -1.29
CA GLU A 355 16.65 1.27 -1.02
C GLU A 355 16.86 2.07 -2.31
N LYS A 356 17.32 1.42 -3.38
CA LYS A 356 17.48 2.08 -4.68
C LYS A 356 16.14 2.60 -5.21
N ARG A 357 15.07 1.81 -5.06
CA ARG A 357 13.71 2.24 -5.44
C ARG A 357 13.25 3.43 -4.61
N LYS A 358 13.53 3.42 -3.30
CA LYS A 358 13.22 4.54 -2.39
C LYS A 358 14.00 5.79 -2.78
N VAL A 359 15.30 5.67 -3.07
CA VAL A 359 16.14 6.80 -3.53
C VAL A 359 15.63 7.36 -4.84
N LEU A 360 15.35 6.52 -5.84
CA LEU A 360 14.80 6.97 -7.13
C LEU A 360 13.41 7.63 -6.96
N ALA A 361 12.58 7.12 -6.08
CA ALA A 361 11.28 7.73 -5.77
C ALA A 361 11.45 9.07 -5.06
N LEU A 362 12.43 9.20 -4.16
CA LEU A 362 12.79 10.48 -3.53
C LEU A 362 13.31 11.48 -4.56
N GLU A 363 14.23 11.06 -5.43
CA GLU A 363 14.77 11.92 -6.50
C GLU A 363 13.67 12.36 -7.48
N ALA A 364 12.76 11.47 -7.86
CA ALA A 364 11.62 11.80 -8.73
C ALA A 364 10.64 12.77 -8.08
N ASN A 365 10.51 12.75 -6.74
CA ASN A 365 9.62 13.62 -5.98
C ASN A 365 10.32 14.91 -5.48
N THR A 366 11.65 15.01 -5.56
CA THR A 366 12.38 16.23 -5.19
C THR A 366 12.27 17.26 -6.30
N VAL A 367 11.68 18.41 -5.96
CA VAL A 367 11.58 19.54 -6.90
C VAL A 367 12.92 20.27 -6.96
N PRO A 368 13.47 20.56 -8.17
CA PRO A 368 14.71 21.30 -8.33
C PRO A 368 14.67 22.65 -7.58
N GLU A 369 15.76 23.04 -6.97
CA GLU A 369 15.85 24.30 -6.20
C GLU A 369 15.59 25.53 -7.08
N GLU A 370 15.97 25.47 -8.35
CA GLU A 370 15.68 26.52 -9.34
C GLU A 370 14.18 26.78 -9.48
N VAL A 371 13.37 25.70 -9.52
CA VAL A 371 11.91 25.80 -9.60
C VAL A 371 11.34 26.39 -8.31
N ARG A 372 11.91 26.03 -7.15
CA ARG A 372 11.52 26.59 -5.85
C ARG A 372 11.82 28.08 -5.78
N MET A 373 13.01 28.51 -6.21
CA MET A 373 13.38 29.92 -6.25
C MET A 373 12.45 30.71 -7.19
N ALA A 374 12.17 30.19 -8.38
CA ALA A 374 11.24 30.81 -9.32
C ALA A 374 9.82 30.94 -8.73
N LEU A 375 9.34 29.95 -7.97
CA LEU A 375 8.07 30.03 -7.27
C LEU A 375 8.09 31.05 -6.14
N HIS A 376 9.18 31.13 -5.36
CA HIS A 376 9.34 32.18 -4.34
C HIS A 376 9.31 33.58 -4.93
N GLU A 377 9.96 33.80 -6.06
CA GLU A 377 9.93 35.08 -6.79
C GLU A 377 8.51 35.41 -7.28
N THR A 378 7.78 34.41 -7.82
CA THR A 378 6.40 34.61 -8.25
C THR A 378 5.47 34.95 -7.07
N VAL A 379 5.67 34.35 -5.88
CA VAL A 379 4.92 34.68 -4.66
C VAL A 379 5.22 36.11 -4.20
N SER A 380 6.48 36.53 -4.23
CA SER A 380 6.89 37.88 -3.85
C SER A 380 6.28 38.93 -4.79
N ALA A 381 6.35 38.69 -6.10
CA ALA A 381 5.74 39.57 -7.10
C ALA A 381 4.20 39.63 -6.99
N TRP A 382 3.57 38.51 -6.61
CA TRP A 382 2.14 38.50 -6.29
C TRP A 382 1.82 39.35 -5.06
N ALA A 383 2.59 39.19 -3.98
CA ALA A 383 2.37 39.93 -2.73
C ALA A 383 2.43 41.45 -2.98
N GLU A 384 3.41 41.95 -3.73
CA GLU A 384 3.52 43.36 -4.08
C GLU A 384 2.30 43.85 -4.88
N ARG A 385 1.88 43.08 -5.91
CA ARG A 385 0.68 43.41 -6.69
C ARG A 385 -0.59 43.39 -5.84
N ALA A 386 -0.75 42.42 -4.97
CA ALA A 386 -1.89 42.30 -4.07
C ALA A 386 -1.97 43.44 -3.07
N HIS A 387 -0.84 43.89 -2.55
CA HIS A 387 -0.81 45.11 -1.68
C HIS A 387 -1.15 46.38 -2.43
N THR A 388 -0.72 46.54 -3.68
CA THR A 388 -1.10 47.69 -4.52
C THR A 388 -2.58 47.62 -4.90
N GLU A 389 -3.10 46.45 -5.26
CA GLU A 389 -4.54 46.23 -5.50
C GLU A 389 -5.37 46.59 -4.29
N LEU A 390 -5.00 46.11 -3.10
CA LEU A 390 -5.73 46.43 -1.86
C LEU A 390 -5.85 47.94 -1.64
N ARG A 391 -4.75 48.66 -1.83
CA ARG A 391 -4.72 50.09 -1.67
C ARG A 391 -5.60 50.80 -2.69
N ASP A 392 -5.34 50.55 -3.98
CA ASP A 392 -5.97 51.26 -5.08
C ASP A 392 -7.47 50.94 -5.19
N SER A 393 -7.84 49.66 -5.03
CA SER A 393 -9.23 49.22 -5.13
C SER A 393 -10.09 49.74 -3.95
N LEU A 394 -9.53 49.77 -2.73
CA LEU A 394 -10.24 50.35 -1.57
C LEU A 394 -10.34 51.89 -1.68
N ASP A 395 -9.28 52.56 -2.13
CA ASP A 395 -9.33 54.02 -2.34
C ASP A 395 -10.39 54.39 -3.38
N GLN A 396 -10.49 53.62 -4.50
CA GLN A 396 -11.59 53.75 -5.45
C GLN A 396 -12.96 53.44 -4.83
N GLY A 397 -13.04 52.44 -3.98
CA GLY A 397 -14.25 52.04 -3.28
C GLY A 397 -14.78 53.18 -2.37
N PHE A 398 -13.88 53.76 -1.58
CA PHE A 398 -14.20 54.86 -0.66
C PHE A 398 -14.36 56.21 -1.35
N ALA A 399 -13.78 56.38 -2.54
CA ALA A 399 -14.04 57.55 -3.38
C ALA A 399 -15.37 57.45 -4.16
N SER A 400 -16.02 56.31 -4.19
CA SER A 400 -17.21 56.03 -5.01
C SER A 400 -18.44 56.85 -4.58
N LYS A 401 -19.32 57.17 -5.54
CA LYS A 401 -20.58 57.89 -5.26
C LYS A 401 -21.42 57.24 -4.15
N PRO A 402 -21.63 55.89 -4.12
CA PRO A 402 -22.41 55.23 -3.05
C PRO A 402 -21.82 55.45 -1.65
N TRP A 403 -20.49 55.45 -1.50
CA TRP A 403 -19.87 55.72 -0.20
C TRP A 403 -20.03 57.15 0.23
N ARG A 404 -20.01 58.11 -0.72
CA ARG A 404 -20.26 59.54 -0.43
C ARG A 404 -21.71 59.84 -0.07
N THR A 405 -22.67 59.01 -0.49
CA THR A 405 -24.08 59.16 -0.05
C THR A 405 -24.26 58.84 1.43
N LEU A 406 -23.33 58.17 2.08
CA LEU A 406 -23.31 57.92 3.52
C LEU A 406 -22.71 59.10 4.33
N ALA A 407 -22.77 60.34 3.83
CA ALA A 407 -22.38 61.50 4.59
C ALA A 407 -23.32 61.65 5.81
N TRP A 408 -22.80 62.21 6.92
CA TRP A 408 -23.50 62.30 8.21
C TRP A 408 -24.91 62.93 8.10
N TRP A 409 -25.08 63.93 7.21
CA TRP A 409 -26.36 64.63 7.03
C TRP A 409 -27.35 63.89 6.14
N LYS A 410 -26.88 62.94 5.32
CA LYS A 410 -27.72 62.03 4.53
C LYS A 410 -28.07 60.73 5.26
N LEU A 411 -27.45 60.50 6.39
CA LEU A 411 -27.61 59.26 7.15
C LEU A 411 -29.07 59.03 7.58
N PHE A 412 -29.83 60.09 7.83
CA PHE A 412 -31.25 59.99 8.17
C PHE A 412 -32.09 59.25 7.10
N TRP A 413 -31.74 59.39 5.84
CA TRP A 413 -32.48 58.79 4.72
C TRP A 413 -31.81 57.50 4.18
N HIS A 414 -30.54 57.27 4.50
CA HIS A 414 -29.73 56.17 3.96
C HIS A 414 -29.16 55.27 5.05
N VAL A 415 -29.74 55.24 6.22
CA VAL A 415 -29.25 54.42 7.34
C VAL A 415 -29.29 52.92 7.00
N ASP A 416 -30.35 52.49 6.33
CA ASP A 416 -30.53 51.09 5.92
C ASP A 416 -29.60 50.70 4.77
N ASP A 417 -29.15 51.66 3.99
CA ASP A 417 -28.21 51.42 2.88
C ASP A 417 -26.78 51.15 3.35
N VAL A 418 -26.43 51.48 4.60
CA VAL A 418 -25.08 51.32 5.15
C VAL A 418 -24.58 49.88 4.99
N GLY A 419 -25.38 48.93 5.42
CA GLY A 419 -25.02 47.49 5.31
C GLY A 419 -24.86 47.02 3.87
N MET A 420 -25.74 47.49 2.98
CA MET A 420 -25.70 47.11 1.57
C MET A 420 -24.48 47.70 0.84
N ILE A 421 -24.19 48.99 1.07
CA ILE A 421 -23.07 49.69 0.43
C ILE A 421 -21.73 49.13 0.91
N THR A 422 -21.54 48.92 2.22
CA THR A 422 -20.34 48.34 2.81
C THR A 422 -20.10 46.92 2.33
N SER A 423 -21.13 46.06 2.32
CA SER A 423 -21.04 44.68 1.77
C SER A 423 -20.68 44.66 0.28
N ARG A 424 -21.21 45.63 -0.49
CA ARG A 424 -20.88 45.75 -1.92
C ARG A 424 -19.42 46.14 -2.15
N ILE A 425 -18.87 47.05 -1.32
CA ILE A 425 -17.44 47.42 -1.36
C ILE A 425 -16.58 46.21 -1.06
N LEU A 426 -16.86 45.46 0.03
CA LEU A 426 -16.12 44.24 0.38
C LEU A 426 -16.18 43.18 -0.70
N ARG A 427 -17.33 42.95 -1.33
CA ARG A 427 -17.44 41.94 -2.39
C ARG A 427 -16.75 42.30 -3.69
N ARG A 428 -16.76 43.60 -4.07
CA ARG A 428 -16.30 44.02 -5.41
C ARG A 428 -14.90 44.63 -5.42
N LYS A 429 -14.45 45.19 -4.30
CA LYS A 429 -13.22 45.95 -4.24
C LYS A 429 -12.18 45.39 -3.26
N TRP A 430 -12.54 44.41 -2.44
CA TRP A 430 -11.61 43.86 -1.48
C TRP A 430 -10.96 42.61 -2.02
N LEU A 431 -9.77 42.75 -2.63
CA LEU A 431 -8.86 41.67 -3.13
C LEU A 431 -9.49 40.66 -4.11
N PRO A 432 -10.28 41.04 -5.13
CA PRO A 432 -10.86 40.10 -6.06
C PRO A 432 -9.82 39.49 -7.03
N GLU A 433 -8.83 40.27 -7.48
CA GLU A 433 -7.81 39.77 -8.42
C GLU A 433 -6.72 39.00 -7.68
N ALA A 434 -6.30 39.46 -6.50
CA ALA A 434 -5.35 38.74 -5.66
C ALA A 434 -5.86 37.33 -5.31
N GLU A 435 -7.15 37.18 -5.04
CA GLU A 435 -7.77 35.86 -4.79
C GLU A 435 -7.69 34.94 -6.02
N LYS A 436 -7.96 35.46 -7.22
CA LYS A 436 -7.83 34.68 -8.46
C LYS A 436 -6.39 34.26 -8.73
N GLU A 437 -5.44 35.16 -8.50
CA GLU A 437 -4.02 34.87 -8.68
C GLU A 437 -3.50 33.81 -7.70
N VAL A 438 -3.99 33.78 -6.46
CA VAL A 438 -3.68 32.71 -5.49
C VAL A 438 -4.16 31.36 -6.01
N VAL A 439 -5.37 31.29 -6.60
CA VAL A 439 -5.89 30.05 -7.21
C VAL A 439 -4.97 29.57 -8.33
N TRP A 440 -4.55 30.48 -9.20
CA TRP A 440 -3.63 30.15 -10.30
C TRP A 440 -2.24 29.70 -9.80
N MET A 441 -1.73 30.39 -8.78
CA MET A 441 -0.44 30.06 -8.17
C MET A 441 -0.44 28.68 -7.50
N GLY A 442 -1.55 28.34 -6.84
CA GLY A 442 -1.73 26.98 -6.31
C GLY A 442 -1.72 25.90 -7.39
N GLY A 443 -2.29 26.19 -8.57
CA GLY A 443 -2.17 25.31 -9.73
C GLY A 443 -0.72 25.11 -10.17
N LYS A 444 0.09 26.16 -10.18
CA LYS A 444 1.53 26.07 -10.47
C LYS A 444 2.30 25.26 -9.41
N ILE A 445 2.02 25.48 -8.14
CA ILE A 445 2.64 24.75 -7.03
C ILE A 445 2.28 23.26 -7.11
N HIS A 446 1.03 22.96 -7.45
CA HIS A 446 0.57 21.58 -7.68
C HIS A 446 1.27 20.95 -8.90
N GLN A 447 1.38 21.68 -10.02
CA GLN A 447 2.08 21.21 -11.22
C GLN A 447 3.56 20.96 -10.95
N ALA A 448 4.18 21.75 -10.08
CA ALA A 448 5.57 21.57 -9.65
C ALA A 448 5.76 20.36 -8.70
N GLY A 449 4.70 19.66 -8.28
CA GLY A 449 4.79 18.50 -7.40
C GLY A 449 5.05 18.81 -5.92
N LEU A 450 4.90 20.09 -5.51
CA LEU A 450 5.14 20.52 -4.13
C LEU A 450 3.95 20.25 -3.18
N LEU A 451 2.76 20.06 -3.73
CA LEU A 451 1.62 19.55 -2.99
C LEU A 451 1.69 18.03 -3.01
N ASN A 452 2.11 17.42 -1.91
CA ASN A 452 2.03 15.97 -1.75
C ASN A 452 0.57 15.56 -2.00
N GLN A 453 0.32 14.89 -3.11
CA GLN A 453 -0.78 13.96 -3.17
C GLN A 453 -0.45 12.92 -2.10
N GLU A 454 -1.18 12.94 -0.99
CA GLU A 454 -1.34 11.73 -0.19
C GLU A 454 -1.74 10.66 -1.21
N THR A 455 -0.76 9.84 -1.58
CA THR A 455 -1.04 8.61 -2.32
C THR A 455 -2.08 7.91 -1.45
N ASN A 456 -3.31 7.92 -1.91
CA ASN A 456 -4.33 7.00 -1.48
C ASN A 456 -3.74 5.60 -1.72
N SER A 457 -2.92 5.14 -0.78
CA SER A 457 -2.72 3.72 -0.54
C SER A 457 -4.07 3.23 0.02
N THR A 458 -5.02 3.11 -0.88
CA THR A 458 -6.18 2.27 -0.73
C THR A 458 -5.64 0.85 -0.51
N ASN A 459 -5.35 0.52 0.74
CA ASN A 459 -5.51 -0.84 1.19
C ASN A 459 -7.02 -1.07 1.30
N PRO A 460 -7.64 -1.80 0.37
CA PRO A 460 -8.99 -2.28 0.58
C PRO A 460 -8.87 -3.47 1.53
N ILE A 461 -9.65 -3.48 2.56
CA ILE A 461 -9.91 -4.56 3.52
C ILE A 461 -9.31 -4.26 4.91
N GLN A 462 -10.14 -3.59 5.72
CA GLN A 462 -10.52 -4.16 7.00
C GLN A 462 -11.79 -3.46 7.50
N ASN A 463 -12.89 -4.21 7.46
CA ASN A 463 -14.06 -3.99 8.27
C ASN A 463 -13.67 -4.01 9.75
N SER A 464 -13.94 -2.93 10.44
CA SER A 464 -14.30 -2.99 11.86
C SER A 464 -15.02 -1.71 12.23
N THR A 465 -16.32 -1.87 12.44
CA THR A 465 -17.17 -1.09 13.30
C THR A 465 -16.48 -0.87 14.65
N GLU A 466 -16.22 0.39 14.98
CA GLU A 466 -16.40 0.86 16.34
C GLU A 466 -16.32 2.39 16.36
N PHE A 467 -17.43 2.95 16.82
CA PHE A 467 -17.62 4.36 17.10
C PHE A 467 -16.98 4.64 18.46
N GLU A 468 -15.88 5.37 18.52
CA GLU A 468 -15.48 6.08 19.73
C GLU A 468 -15.08 7.51 19.39
N ILE A 469 -15.88 8.40 19.95
CA ILE A 469 -15.66 9.84 20.01
C ILE A 469 -14.57 10.07 21.04
N SER A 470 -13.38 10.41 20.61
CA SER A 470 -12.40 11.07 21.45
C SER A 470 -11.91 12.33 20.75
N GLU A 471 -12.35 13.45 21.31
CA GLU A 471 -11.79 14.78 21.04
C GLU A 471 -10.33 14.80 21.51
N GLU A 472 -9.41 14.55 20.60
CA GLU A 472 -8.03 14.97 20.78
C GLU A 472 -7.65 15.91 19.64
N LYS A 473 -7.28 17.12 20.05
CA LYS A 473 -6.62 18.14 19.25
C LYS A 473 -5.29 17.57 18.72
N SER A 474 -5.33 16.75 17.69
CA SER A 474 -4.16 16.47 16.87
C SER A 474 -4.31 17.26 15.57
N SER A 475 -3.38 18.16 15.40
CA SER A 475 -3.08 18.99 14.24
C SER A 475 -3.66 18.46 12.92
N THR A 476 -4.86 18.92 12.58
CA THR A 476 -5.49 18.76 11.27
C THR A 476 -4.77 19.62 10.23
N PHE A 477 -3.47 19.37 10.03
CA PHE A 477 -2.68 20.07 9.02
C PHE A 477 -2.87 19.51 7.60
N SER A 478 -3.62 18.42 7.43
CA SER A 478 -3.66 17.70 6.14
C SER A 478 -4.93 17.86 5.31
N ARG A 479 -5.91 18.70 5.66
CA ARG A 479 -7.15 18.75 4.87
C ARG A 479 -7.42 20.00 4.06
N ASN A 480 -6.73 21.13 4.28
CA ASN A 480 -6.92 22.35 3.49
C ASN A 480 -5.58 22.98 3.13
N LEU A 481 -4.85 22.37 2.25
CA LEU A 481 -3.62 22.92 1.62
C LEU A 481 -3.88 24.15 0.75
N TRP A 482 -5.12 24.60 0.70
CA TRP A 482 -5.50 25.75 -0.09
C TRP A 482 -5.60 27.00 0.78
N PRO A 483 -4.91 28.10 0.47
CA PRO A 483 -5.01 29.33 1.25
C PRO A 483 -6.39 29.96 1.08
N THR A 484 -7.26 29.80 2.08
CA THR A 484 -8.63 30.35 2.14
C THR A 484 -8.71 31.65 2.93
N GLN A 485 -7.58 32.20 3.39
CA GLN A 485 -7.53 33.35 4.28
C GLN A 485 -8.26 34.57 3.70
N ILE A 486 -8.06 34.88 2.40
CA ILE A 486 -8.71 36.03 1.76
C ILE A 486 -10.23 35.90 1.76
N PRO A 487 -10.85 34.81 1.25
CA PRO A 487 -12.31 34.66 1.30
C PRO A 487 -12.87 34.55 2.72
N ASP A 488 -12.15 33.92 3.65
CA ASP A 488 -12.59 33.75 5.04
C ASP A 488 -12.60 35.08 5.78
N THR A 489 -11.54 35.90 5.67
CA THR A 489 -11.51 37.26 6.24
C THR A 489 -12.59 38.15 5.63
N ARG A 490 -12.81 38.07 4.30
CA ARG A 490 -13.92 38.79 3.65
C ARG A 490 -15.27 38.39 4.23
N LYS A 491 -15.49 37.11 4.46
CA LYS A 491 -16.71 36.59 5.08
C LYS A 491 -16.82 37.07 6.53
N GLN A 492 -15.75 37.05 7.29
CA GLN A 492 -15.69 37.55 8.68
C GLN A 492 -16.05 39.04 8.74
N LEU A 493 -15.43 39.90 7.91
CA LEU A 493 -15.76 41.32 7.83
C LEU A 493 -17.22 41.54 7.46
N THR A 494 -17.76 40.74 6.53
CA THR A 494 -19.17 40.86 6.12
C THR A 494 -20.15 40.46 7.24
N THR A 495 -19.79 39.48 8.08
CA THR A 495 -20.66 38.94 9.13
C THR A 495 -20.50 39.67 10.47
N SER A 496 -19.35 40.26 10.77
CA SER A 496 -19.05 40.93 12.06
C SER A 496 -19.01 42.45 11.94
N SER A 497 -18.15 42.98 11.06
CA SER A 497 -17.86 44.44 10.99
C SER A 497 -18.97 45.23 10.31
N VAL A 498 -19.59 44.70 9.24
CA VAL A 498 -20.69 45.36 8.54
C VAL A 498 -21.94 45.55 9.43
N PRO A 499 -22.45 44.50 10.13
CA PRO A 499 -23.60 44.68 11.01
C PRO A 499 -23.32 45.59 12.20
N SER A 500 -22.08 45.62 12.71
CA SER A 500 -21.69 46.50 13.82
C SER A 500 -21.77 47.97 13.41
N LEU A 501 -21.22 48.31 12.23
CA LEU A 501 -21.29 49.66 11.68
C LEU A 501 -22.75 50.06 11.38
N HIS A 502 -23.55 49.17 10.82
CA HIS A 502 -24.96 49.41 10.53
C HIS A 502 -25.77 49.68 11.81
N ARG A 503 -25.63 48.86 12.85
CA ARG A 503 -26.26 49.07 14.16
C ARG A 503 -25.82 50.39 14.79
N PHE A 504 -24.54 50.74 14.69
CA PHE A 504 -24.04 52.02 15.19
C PHE A 504 -24.69 53.20 14.48
N ALA A 505 -24.83 53.15 13.14
CA ALA A 505 -25.52 54.14 12.35
C ALA A 505 -26.99 54.31 12.79
N GLN A 506 -27.72 53.23 12.97
CA GLN A 506 -29.09 53.21 13.46
C GLN A 506 -29.19 53.87 14.85
N ASN A 507 -28.31 53.46 15.77
CA ASN A 507 -28.28 54.04 17.12
C ASN A 507 -27.98 55.54 17.11
N LEU A 508 -27.09 56.01 16.23
CA LEU A 508 -26.80 57.45 16.10
C LEU A 508 -28.01 58.24 15.61
N VAL A 509 -28.73 57.73 14.62
CA VAL A 509 -29.93 58.39 14.10
C VAL A 509 -31.02 58.38 15.16
N MET A 510 -31.27 57.29 15.84
CA MET A 510 -32.26 57.19 16.92
C MET A 510 -31.92 58.14 18.08
N PHE A 511 -30.63 58.21 18.46
CA PHE A 511 -30.18 59.15 19.52
C PHE A 511 -30.36 60.57 19.08
N SER A 512 -30.04 60.93 17.84
CA SER A 512 -30.20 62.35 17.39
C SER A 512 -31.66 62.74 17.31
N LEU A 513 -32.56 61.83 16.86
CA LEU A 513 -33.99 62.05 16.85
C LEU A 513 -34.56 62.24 18.29
N SER A 514 -34.15 61.40 19.23
CA SER A 514 -34.58 61.45 20.60
C SER A 514 -34.11 62.74 21.29
N THR A 515 -32.88 63.19 21.08
CA THR A 515 -32.33 64.42 21.67
C THR A 515 -32.96 65.67 21.06
N THR A 516 -33.24 65.70 19.77
CA THR A 516 -33.93 66.81 19.11
C THR A 516 -35.40 66.90 19.55
N SER A 517 -36.09 65.76 19.66
CA SER A 517 -37.46 65.70 20.17
C SER A 517 -37.52 66.13 21.61
N LEU A 518 -36.61 65.72 22.48
CA LEU A 518 -36.55 66.13 23.88
C LEU A 518 -36.28 67.61 24.00
N SER A 519 -35.33 68.19 23.24
CA SER A 519 -35.02 69.58 23.26
C SER A 519 -36.19 70.46 22.74
N SER A 520 -36.90 69.95 21.71
CA SER A 520 -38.11 70.61 21.20
C SER A 520 -39.26 70.56 22.20
N ALA A 521 -39.46 69.41 22.89
CA ALA A 521 -40.48 69.31 23.94
C ALA A 521 -40.15 70.20 25.15
N LEU A 522 -38.87 70.26 25.54
CA LEU A 522 -38.42 71.18 26.59
C LEU A 522 -38.64 72.63 26.20
N SER A 523 -38.34 73.03 24.99
CA SER A 523 -38.59 74.33 24.42
C SER A 523 -40.09 74.72 24.46
N ALA A 524 -40.93 73.76 24.04
CA ALA A 524 -42.39 73.95 24.08
C ALA A 524 -42.91 74.07 25.53
N LEU A 525 -42.39 73.28 26.45
CA LEU A 525 -42.77 73.33 27.86
C LEU A 525 -42.36 74.63 28.49
N VAL A 526 -41.18 75.16 28.22
CA VAL A 526 -40.72 76.48 28.69
C VAL A 526 -41.64 77.61 28.14
N TYR A 527 -42.00 77.52 26.88
CA TYR A 527 -42.91 78.48 26.24
C TYR A 527 -44.31 78.49 26.90
N VAL A 528 -44.84 77.32 27.22
CA VAL A 528 -46.18 77.23 27.83
C VAL A 528 -46.16 77.53 29.31
N SER A 529 -45.08 77.24 30.04
CA SER A 529 -44.99 77.35 31.50
C SER A 529 -44.67 78.78 31.95
N THR A 530 -44.01 79.57 31.13
CA THR A 530 -43.58 80.92 31.49
C THR A 530 -44.25 81.99 30.60
N SER A 531 -45.13 82.79 31.19
CA SER A 531 -45.88 83.84 30.47
C SER A 531 -45.04 85.05 29.99
N THR A 532 -43.76 85.06 30.34
CA THR A 532 -42.82 86.16 30.03
C THR A 532 -41.83 85.84 28.93
N THR A 533 -41.70 84.50 28.50
CA THR A 533 -40.75 84.13 27.49
C THR A 533 -41.27 84.33 26.08
N SER A 534 -40.44 84.97 25.27
CA SER A 534 -40.74 85.18 23.86
C SER A 534 -40.57 83.86 23.08
N VAL A 535 -41.30 83.68 21.94
CA VAL A 535 -41.15 82.55 21.02
C VAL A 535 -39.68 82.40 20.56
N TYR A 536 -38.95 83.48 20.47
CA TYR A 536 -37.54 83.50 20.09
C TYR A 536 -36.63 82.85 21.15
N GLU A 537 -36.88 83.13 22.46
CA GLU A 537 -36.09 82.52 23.54
C GLU A 537 -36.34 81.02 23.67
N ALA A 538 -37.56 80.55 23.57
CA ALA A 538 -37.90 79.17 23.55
C ALA A 538 -37.30 78.48 22.30
N GLY A 539 -37.35 79.12 21.13
CA GLY A 539 -36.74 78.64 19.89
C GLY A 539 -35.21 78.49 19.98
N THR A 540 -34.53 79.32 20.77
CA THR A 540 -33.07 79.17 20.97
C THR A 540 -32.69 77.85 21.68
N ILE A 541 -33.47 77.39 22.63
CA ILE A 541 -33.24 76.10 23.32
C ILE A 541 -33.37 74.97 22.36
N ALA A 542 -34.41 74.97 21.52
CA ALA A 542 -34.58 73.91 20.51
C ALA A 542 -33.43 73.90 19.46
N THR A 543 -33.03 75.10 19.01
CA THR A 543 -31.90 75.19 18.02
C THR A 543 -30.57 74.84 18.61
N ILE A 544 -30.26 75.13 19.86
CA ILE A 544 -29.04 74.68 20.55
C ILE A 544 -29.05 73.13 20.67
N GLY A 545 -30.18 72.56 21.09
CA GLY A 545 -30.33 71.10 21.19
C GLY A 545 -30.15 70.39 19.83
N LEU A 546 -30.74 70.92 18.77
CA LEU A 546 -30.58 70.42 17.41
C LEU A 546 -29.12 70.55 16.96
N PHE A 547 -28.48 71.69 17.16
CA PHE A 547 -27.10 71.91 16.76
C PHE A 547 -26.15 70.99 17.51
N TYR A 548 -26.33 70.81 18.81
CA TYR A 548 -25.56 69.87 19.60
C TYR A 548 -25.72 68.40 19.10
N SER A 549 -26.96 67.99 18.86
CA SER A 549 -27.30 66.66 18.37
C SER A 549 -26.61 66.34 17.00
N LEU A 550 -26.77 67.27 16.05
CA LEU A 550 -26.19 67.11 14.70
C LEU A 550 -24.66 67.14 14.72
N ARG A 551 -24.05 68.07 15.53
CA ARG A 551 -22.58 68.11 15.65
C ARG A 551 -22.01 66.82 16.27
N ARG A 552 -22.70 66.29 17.29
CA ARG A 552 -22.34 65.01 17.90
C ARG A 552 -22.46 63.84 16.88
N GLN A 553 -23.55 63.78 16.15
CA GLN A 553 -23.77 62.80 15.09
C GLN A 553 -22.68 62.88 14.03
N GLN A 554 -22.35 64.03 13.53
CA GLN A 554 -21.27 64.28 12.58
C GLN A 554 -19.94 63.69 13.10
N LYS A 555 -19.53 64.15 14.30
CA LYS A 555 -18.24 63.75 14.87
C LYS A 555 -18.13 62.23 15.07
N GLN A 556 -19.19 61.60 15.59
CA GLN A 556 -19.20 60.16 15.87
C GLN A 556 -19.28 59.32 14.59
N TRP A 557 -20.07 59.76 13.59
CA TRP A 557 -20.19 59.08 12.33
C TRP A 557 -18.91 59.17 11.51
N ASP A 558 -18.29 60.33 11.39
CA ASP A 558 -17.03 60.51 10.66
C ASP A 558 -15.90 59.69 11.32
N ALA A 559 -15.87 59.63 12.65
CA ALA A 559 -14.92 58.78 13.38
C ALA A 559 -15.16 57.28 13.12
N ALA A 560 -16.42 56.84 13.14
CA ALA A 560 -16.78 55.43 12.87
C ALA A 560 -16.46 55.02 11.42
N ARG A 561 -16.74 55.88 10.44
CA ARG A 561 -16.35 55.65 9.06
C ARG A 561 -14.84 55.52 8.91
N GLY A 562 -14.08 56.44 9.47
CA GLY A 562 -12.62 56.40 9.40
C GLY A 562 -12.01 55.22 10.16
N PHE A 563 -12.66 54.78 11.24
CA PHE A 563 -12.26 53.56 11.93
C PHE A 563 -12.50 52.31 11.05
N TRP A 564 -13.70 52.17 10.47
CA TRP A 564 -14.06 51.07 9.61
C TRP A 564 -13.17 50.99 8.34
N GLU A 565 -12.87 52.15 7.73
CA GLU A 565 -11.94 52.20 6.59
C GLU A 565 -10.53 51.69 6.95
N ARG A 566 -10.04 52.02 8.15
CA ARG A 566 -8.75 51.54 8.65
C ARG A 566 -8.79 50.06 8.99
N GLU A 567 -9.84 49.59 9.66
CA GLU A 567 -10.06 48.19 9.99
C GLU A 567 -10.04 47.31 8.73
N VAL A 568 -10.80 47.67 7.70
CA VAL A 568 -10.86 46.90 6.42
C VAL A 568 -9.51 46.87 5.71
N ARG A 569 -8.72 47.95 5.79
CA ARG A 569 -7.36 47.96 5.22
C ARG A 569 -6.40 47.10 6.02
N GLU A 570 -6.49 47.11 7.33
CA GLU A 570 -5.59 46.35 8.19
C GLU A 570 -5.88 44.85 8.11
N GLU A 571 -7.13 44.46 8.17
CA GLU A 571 -7.54 43.05 7.95
C GLU A 571 -7.11 42.56 6.55
N GLY A 572 -7.17 43.43 5.53
CA GLY A 572 -6.67 43.11 4.21
C GLY A 572 -5.15 42.86 4.18
N ARG A 573 -4.36 43.66 4.88
CA ARG A 573 -2.91 43.47 4.98
C ARG A 573 -2.57 42.20 5.74
N GLN A 574 -3.30 41.91 6.81
CA GLN A 574 -3.10 40.69 7.58
C GLN A 574 -3.44 39.46 6.76
N ALA A 575 -4.58 39.43 6.07
CA ALA A 575 -4.97 38.30 5.21
C ALA A 575 -3.95 38.03 4.09
N LEU A 576 -3.40 39.10 3.48
CA LEU A 576 -2.34 38.96 2.47
C LEU A 576 -1.07 38.36 3.05
N LYS A 577 -0.62 38.85 4.22
CA LYS A 577 0.58 38.36 4.89
C LYS A 577 0.43 36.89 5.31
N GLU A 578 -0.73 36.50 5.83
CA GLU A 578 -1.02 35.12 6.20
C GLU A 578 -1.03 34.21 4.97
N THR A 579 -1.66 34.66 3.86
CA THR A 579 -1.66 33.92 2.59
C THR A 579 -0.25 33.75 2.04
N GLU A 580 0.57 34.82 2.06
CA GLU A 580 1.97 34.78 1.65
C GLU A 580 2.78 33.78 2.49
N ASN A 581 2.62 33.80 3.80
CA ASN A 581 3.29 32.88 4.70
C ASN A 581 2.91 31.42 4.42
N VAL A 582 1.63 31.13 4.19
CA VAL A 582 1.15 29.78 3.84
C VAL A 582 1.75 29.33 2.50
N LEU A 583 1.75 30.18 1.48
CA LEU A 583 2.35 29.85 0.19
C LEU A 583 3.85 29.60 0.30
N ARG A 584 4.57 30.40 1.08
CA ARG A 584 6.01 30.21 1.32
C ARG A 584 6.30 28.94 2.11
N SER A 585 5.51 28.59 3.14
CA SER A 585 5.69 27.35 3.89
C SER A 585 5.44 26.13 3.01
N VAL A 586 4.42 26.15 2.15
CA VAL A 586 4.13 25.06 1.20
C VAL A 586 5.30 24.87 0.21
N ILE A 587 5.90 25.95 -0.31
CA ILE A 587 7.06 25.86 -1.21
C ILE A 587 8.29 25.35 -0.46
N HIS A 588 8.49 25.75 0.79
CA HIS A 588 9.64 25.35 1.59
C HIS A 588 9.55 23.89 2.07
N GLU A 589 8.38 23.46 2.52
CA GLU A 589 8.13 22.14 3.11
C GLU A 589 7.73 21.10 2.06
N GLY A 590 7.07 21.53 0.99
CA GLY A 590 6.60 20.66 -0.08
C GLY A 590 7.72 19.93 -0.81
N GLY A 591 7.43 18.69 -1.26
CA GLY A 591 8.36 17.90 -2.06
C GLY A 591 9.62 17.43 -1.32
N ARG A 592 9.70 17.57 0.00
CA ARG A 592 10.72 16.91 0.82
C ARG A 592 10.22 15.51 1.12
N GLY A 593 10.88 14.51 0.54
CA GLY A 593 10.64 13.11 0.89
C GLY A 593 10.93 12.89 2.37
N ILE A 594 10.10 12.10 3.02
CA ILE A 594 10.35 11.64 4.38
C ILE A 594 11.63 10.80 4.31
N GLU A 595 12.71 11.23 4.96
CA GLU A 595 13.89 10.40 5.17
C GLU A 595 13.47 9.16 5.95
N THR A 596 13.24 8.06 5.24
CA THR A 596 13.06 6.76 5.86
C THR A 596 14.41 6.31 6.39
N ALA A 597 14.48 6.05 7.68
CA ALA A 597 15.67 5.48 8.31
C ALA A 597 16.15 4.26 7.51
N PRO A 598 17.46 4.16 7.21
CA PRO A 598 17.98 3.01 6.47
C PRO A 598 17.67 1.72 7.25
N GLU A 599 17.37 0.63 6.53
CA GLU A 599 17.06 -0.68 7.11
C GLU A 599 18.31 -1.34 7.74
N THR A 600 18.96 -0.60 8.64
CA THR A 600 20.21 -1.01 9.30
C THR A 600 20.03 -2.24 10.16
N GLU A 601 18.88 -2.40 10.83
CA GLU A 601 18.60 -3.56 11.66
C GLU A 601 18.50 -4.85 10.85
N ALA A 602 17.83 -4.80 9.70
CA ALA A 602 17.70 -5.96 8.82
C ALA A 602 19.07 -6.41 8.31
N ARG A 603 19.94 -5.48 7.91
CA ARG A 603 21.32 -5.78 7.49
C ARG A 603 22.15 -6.39 8.63
N GLN A 604 22.08 -5.83 9.82
CA GLN A 604 22.80 -6.38 10.98
C GLN A 604 22.39 -7.82 11.29
N GLN A 605 21.10 -8.17 11.17
CA GLN A 605 20.65 -9.54 11.38
C GLN A 605 21.14 -10.49 10.27
N ILE A 606 21.18 -10.03 9.02
CA ILE A 606 21.75 -10.81 7.91
C ILE A 606 23.24 -11.07 8.12
N ASP A 607 24.00 -10.05 8.53
CA ASP A 607 25.44 -10.19 8.79
C ASP A 607 25.71 -11.14 9.96
N ARG A 608 24.91 -11.06 11.04
CA ARG A 608 24.97 -12.04 12.14
C ARG A 608 24.70 -13.46 11.67
N ALA A 609 23.70 -13.64 10.82
CA ALA A 609 23.40 -14.96 10.27
C ALA A 609 24.54 -15.51 9.41
N ARG A 610 25.21 -14.66 8.60
CA ARG A 610 26.41 -15.06 7.84
C ARG A 610 27.60 -15.42 8.74
N GLN A 611 27.84 -14.64 9.78
CA GLN A 611 28.88 -14.95 10.75
C GLN A 611 28.61 -16.29 11.45
N ALA A 612 27.37 -16.48 11.91
CA ALA A 612 26.96 -17.75 12.52
C ALA A 612 27.13 -18.92 11.56
N LEU A 613 26.82 -18.76 10.26
CA LEU A 613 27.00 -19.80 9.24
C LEU A 613 28.49 -20.11 8.99
N SER A 614 29.36 -19.11 9.03
CA SER A 614 30.80 -19.29 8.89
C SER A 614 31.43 -20.01 10.10
N ASN A 615 30.85 -19.83 11.29
CA ASN A 615 31.32 -20.45 12.53
C ASN A 615 30.93 -21.93 12.67
N VAL A 616 29.93 -22.39 11.92
CA VAL A 616 29.55 -23.81 11.88
C VAL A 616 30.58 -24.58 11.06
N LYS A 617 31.56 -25.16 11.75
CA LYS A 617 32.62 -26.04 11.16
C LYS A 617 32.17 -27.46 11.14
#